data_eae9d25af7cb585369c0b42b6fc0672d
#
_entry.id   eae9d25af7cb585369c0b42b6fc0672d
#
_cell.length_a   1.000
_cell.length_b   1.000
_cell.length_c   1.000
_cell.angle_alpha   90.00
_cell.angle_beta   90.00
_cell.angle_gamma   90.00
#
_symmetry.space_group_name_H-M   'P 1'
#
loop_
_entity.id
_entity.type
_entity.pdbx_description
1 polymer ?
#
loop_
_entity_poly.entity_id
_entity_poly.type
_entity_poly.pdbx_seq_one_letter_code
_entity_poly.pdbx_strand_id
1 'polypeptide(L)'
;MTKRAAHQDTDKNDPTAPNSPKLESLGRLIKTVERLRAPDGCPWDRAQTHQSIRQYLIEEAFEVIDVLDRIESSENLKDEKLRNSLREELGDLMLQVLLHSEMTREAGAFDIFDVAEALNEKLIRRHPHVFGEVKADNAESAFQSWERQKAKEKLTRKDASVLDGVPKGLPSLQRAARVLEKVTKVGFQWKDLTGPLAKVDEELGELKAEITAYENPQASDLEKDRVRKRVEQELGDLIFSICNLAFLMRVNPEDSFRTTLNRFEFRFHHVEKRLKEHGKTPEQSTLEEMDQ
;
A
#
# COMPACT_ATOMS: atom_id res chain seq x y z
N MET A 1 -44.78 -15.42 38.48
CA MET A 1 -44.80 -14.81 37.13
C MET A 1 -44.45 -13.34 37.26
N THR A 2 -43.22 -12.99 37.02
CA THR A 2 -42.78 -11.59 36.97
C THR A 2 -41.78 -11.48 35.83
N LYS A 3 -42.24 -10.91 34.71
CA LYS A 3 -41.44 -10.59 33.54
C LYS A 3 -40.44 -9.49 33.92
N ARG A 4 -39.14 -9.79 33.93
CA ARG A 4 -38.09 -8.78 33.89
C ARG A 4 -38.12 -8.14 32.53
N ALA A 5 -38.52 -6.89 32.47
CA ALA A 5 -38.28 -6.01 31.32
C ALA A 5 -36.77 -5.78 31.23
N ALA A 6 -36.17 -6.19 30.13
CA ALA A 6 -34.79 -5.79 29.80
C ALA A 6 -34.81 -4.27 29.52
N HIS A 7 -34.22 -3.50 30.41
CA HIS A 7 -33.85 -2.13 30.14
C HIS A 7 -32.75 -2.17 29.08
N GLN A 8 -33.10 -1.81 27.89
CA GLN A 8 -32.13 -1.36 26.87
C GLN A 8 -31.67 0.04 27.34
N ASP A 9 -30.58 0.06 28.10
CA ASP A 9 -29.82 1.27 28.32
C ASP A 9 -29.13 1.58 26.98
N THR A 10 -29.77 2.41 26.17
CA THR A 10 -29.17 2.94 24.96
C THR A 10 -28.04 3.86 25.39
N ASP A 11 -26.82 3.36 25.32
CA ASP A 11 -25.63 4.15 25.57
C ASP A 11 -25.68 5.39 24.64
N LYS A 12 -25.92 6.55 25.24
CA LYS A 12 -25.98 7.84 24.51
C LYS A 12 -24.68 8.19 23.78
N ASN A 13 -23.62 7.42 24.00
CA ASN A 13 -22.32 7.54 23.36
C ASN A 13 -22.05 6.49 22.29
N ASP A 14 -22.98 5.59 21.98
CA ASP A 14 -22.80 4.65 20.86
C ASP A 14 -22.74 5.44 19.54
N PRO A 15 -21.59 5.48 18.86
CA PRO A 15 -21.42 6.22 17.62
C PRO A 15 -22.26 5.62 16.46
N THR A 16 -22.75 4.39 16.62
CA THR A 16 -23.56 3.67 15.60
C THR A 16 -25.04 3.69 15.90
N ALA A 17 -25.48 4.27 17.04
CA ALA A 17 -26.88 4.40 17.36
C ALA A 17 -27.63 5.21 16.28
N PRO A 18 -28.84 4.82 15.90
CA PRO A 18 -29.69 5.63 15.04
C PRO A 18 -29.79 7.07 15.60
N ASN A 19 -29.49 8.06 14.75
CA ASN A 19 -29.40 9.49 15.11
C ASN A 19 -28.18 9.89 15.96
N SER A 20 -27.11 9.10 15.96
CA SER A 20 -25.83 9.54 16.53
C SER A 20 -25.27 10.74 15.74
N PRO A 21 -24.87 11.85 16.40
CA PRO A 21 -24.24 12.99 15.73
C PRO A 21 -23.01 12.60 14.89
N LYS A 22 -22.32 11.52 15.28
CA LYS A 22 -21.18 10.98 14.54
C LYS A 22 -21.61 10.29 13.25
N LEU A 23 -22.69 9.50 13.28
CA LEU A 23 -23.27 8.88 12.08
C LEU A 23 -23.84 9.95 11.14
N GLU A 24 -24.50 10.99 11.68
CA GLU A 24 -24.97 12.13 10.90
C GLU A 24 -23.83 12.86 10.18
N SER A 25 -22.64 12.96 10.77
CA SER A 25 -21.50 13.62 10.11
C SER A 25 -21.07 12.90 8.83
N LEU A 26 -21.03 11.57 8.84
CA LEU A 26 -20.79 10.78 7.64
C LEU A 26 -21.90 10.95 6.60
N GLY A 27 -23.15 10.95 7.04
CA GLY A 27 -24.31 11.20 6.16
C GLY A 27 -24.25 12.61 5.52
N ARG A 28 -23.83 13.63 6.27
CA ARG A 28 -23.60 14.99 5.70
C ARG A 28 -22.50 14.98 4.66
N LEU A 29 -21.37 14.30 4.91
CA LEU A 29 -20.26 14.21 3.95
C LEU A 29 -20.71 13.55 2.64
N ILE A 30 -21.45 12.45 2.71
CA ILE A 30 -22.02 11.78 1.53
C ILE A 30 -22.87 12.77 0.72
N LYS A 31 -23.81 13.48 1.37
CA LYS A 31 -24.64 14.50 0.72
C LYS A 31 -23.85 15.65 0.14
N THR A 32 -22.71 16.01 0.76
CA THR A 32 -21.82 17.04 0.21
C THR A 32 -21.23 16.61 -1.11
N VAL A 33 -20.74 15.36 -1.20
CA VAL A 33 -20.17 14.80 -2.45
C VAL A 33 -21.27 14.67 -3.54
N GLU A 34 -22.45 14.19 -3.19
CA GLU A 34 -23.61 14.18 -4.09
C GLU A 34 -23.91 15.60 -4.62
N ARG A 35 -23.89 16.60 -3.73
CA ARG A 35 -24.16 18.00 -4.10
C ARG A 35 -23.08 18.61 -5.00
N LEU A 36 -21.81 18.27 -4.79
CA LEU A 36 -20.70 18.70 -5.65
C LEU A 36 -20.89 18.20 -7.09
N ARG A 37 -21.38 17.00 -7.27
CA ARG A 37 -21.59 16.38 -8.59
C ARG A 37 -22.99 16.59 -9.17
N ALA A 38 -23.93 17.21 -8.45
CA ALA A 38 -25.27 17.53 -8.93
C ALA A 38 -25.22 18.41 -10.20
N PRO A 39 -26.31 18.43 -11.04
CA PRO A 39 -26.35 19.22 -12.28
C PRO A 39 -26.01 20.72 -12.12
N ASP A 40 -26.32 21.27 -10.95
CA ASP A 40 -26.03 22.66 -10.53
C ASP A 40 -24.89 22.72 -9.47
N GLY A 41 -24.10 21.64 -9.34
CA GLY A 41 -22.95 21.53 -8.45
C GLY A 41 -21.67 22.12 -9.04
N CYS A 42 -20.52 21.65 -8.58
CA CYS A 42 -19.22 22.11 -9.04
C CYS A 42 -18.90 21.62 -10.47
N PRO A 43 -18.67 22.50 -11.45
CA PRO A 43 -18.37 22.09 -12.82
C PRO A 43 -17.11 21.21 -12.93
N TRP A 44 -16.12 21.45 -12.07
CA TRP A 44 -14.88 20.68 -12.05
C TRP A 44 -15.12 19.25 -11.55
N ASP A 45 -15.81 19.08 -10.41
CA ASP A 45 -16.13 17.75 -9.86
C ASP A 45 -17.02 16.95 -10.81
N ARG A 46 -17.97 17.59 -11.46
CA ARG A 46 -18.85 16.94 -12.46
C ARG A 46 -18.10 16.46 -13.71
N ALA A 47 -17.03 17.15 -14.10
CA ALA A 47 -16.21 16.75 -15.24
C ALA A 47 -15.30 15.55 -14.94
N GLN A 48 -15.13 15.17 -13.66
CA GLN A 48 -14.28 14.06 -13.28
C GLN A 48 -14.88 12.71 -13.69
N THR A 49 -13.98 11.80 -14.07
CA THR A 49 -14.28 10.40 -14.40
C THR A 49 -13.43 9.48 -13.53
N HIS A 50 -13.76 8.18 -13.47
CA HIS A 50 -12.92 7.19 -12.78
C HIS A 50 -11.45 7.23 -13.22
N GLN A 51 -11.19 7.53 -14.51
CA GLN A 51 -9.85 7.59 -15.06
C GLN A 51 -9.12 8.88 -14.68
N SER A 52 -9.83 10.03 -14.68
CA SER A 52 -9.21 11.33 -14.41
C SER A 52 -8.75 11.46 -12.95
N ILE A 53 -9.49 10.87 -11.99
CA ILE A 53 -9.14 10.94 -10.56
C ILE A 53 -8.35 9.73 -10.06
N ARG A 54 -8.04 8.75 -10.91
CA ARG A 54 -7.27 7.56 -10.52
C ARG A 54 -5.91 7.89 -9.94
N GLN A 55 -5.24 8.93 -10.45
CA GLN A 55 -3.96 9.39 -9.95
C GLN A 55 -4.07 9.91 -8.51
N TYR A 56 -5.11 10.66 -8.19
CA TYR A 56 -5.31 11.20 -6.84
C TYR A 56 -5.52 10.09 -5.81
N LEU A 57 -6.23 9.01 -6.15
CA LEU A 57 -6.36 7.86 -5.25
C LEU A 57 -4.99 7.27 -4.85
N ILE A 58 -4.00 7.32 -5.75
CA ILE A 58 -2.63 6.87 -5.48
C ILE A 58 -1.91 7.91 -4.63
N GLU A 59 -2.03 9.19 -4.96
CA GLU A 59 -1.42 10.32 -4.24
C GLU A 59 -1.90 10.32 -2.78
N GLU A 60 -3.21 10.34 -2.53
CA GLU A 60 -3.78 10.31 -1.17
C GLU A 60 -3.35 9.07 -0.38
N ALA A 61 -3.24 7.91 -1.06
CA ALA A 61 -2.75 6.70 -0.38
C ALA A 61 -1.28 6.84 0.05
N PHE A 62 -0.44 7.52 -0.72
CA PHE A 62 0.96 7.78 -0.34
C PHE A 62 1.06 8.89 0.70
N GLU A 63 0.24 9.92 0.67
CA GLU A 63 0.18 10.96 1.71
C GLU A 63 -0.20 10.39 3.08
N VAL A 64 -1.18 9.48 3.10
CA VAL A 64 -1.47 8.68 4.32
C VAL A 64 -0.23 7.91 4.77
N ILE A 65 0.49 7.24 3.86
CA ILE A 65 1.69 6.45 4.18
C ILE A 65 2.78 7.36 4.76
N ASP A 66 3.03 8.53 4.18
CA ASP A 66 4.02 9.50 4.65
C ASP A 66 3.73 10.00 6.08
N VAL A 67 2.46 10.13 6.43
CA VAL A 67 2.08 10.43 7.83
C VAL A 67 2.27 9.21 8.72
N LEU A 68 1.91 8.00 8.26
CA LEU A 68 2.08 6.76 9.02
C LEU A 68 3.55 6.45 9.32
N ASP A 69 4.48 6.77 8.40
CA ASP A 69 5.92 6.59 8.59
C ASP A 69 6.49 7.40 9.78
N ARG A 70 5.77 8.45 10.21
CA ARG A 70 6.11 9.25 11.40
C ARG A 70 5.50 8.72 12.69
N ILE A 71 4.70 7.66 12.63
CA ILE A 71 4.00 7.06 13.76
C ILE A 71 4.69 5.74 14.13
N GLU A 72 5.70 5.81 14.98
CA GLU A 72 6.39 4.62 15.51
C GLU A 72 5.61 3.93 16.64
N SER A 73 4.79 4.69 17.35
CA SER A 73 3.96 4.20 18.46
C SER A 73 2.72 5.07 18.66
N SER A 74 1.76 4.59 19.46
CA SER A 74 0.58 5.36 19.84
C SER A 74 0.91 6.67 20.59
N GLU A 75 2.09 6.78 21.19
CA GLU A 75 2.55 8.00 21.86
C GLU A 75 2.72 9.16 20.87
N ASN A 76 3.15 8.90 19.64
CA ASN A 76 3.28 9.92 18.60
C ASN A 76 1.94 10.58 18.26
N LEU A 77 0.82 9.89 18.44
CA LEU A 77 -0.53 10.43 18.24
C LEU A 77 -0.97 11.43 19.32
N LYS A 78 -0.15 11.66 20.37
CA LYS A 78 -0.34 12.76 21.31
C LYS A 78 0.07 14.12 20.69
N ASP A 79 0.96 14.10 19.70
CA ASP A 79 1.25 15.29 18.89
C ASP A 79 -0.01 15.68 18.09
N GLU A 80 -0.51 16.88 18.38
CA GLU A 80 -1.71 17.39 17.74
C GLU A 80 -1.52 17.61 16.23
N LYS A 81 -0.35 18.06 15.80
CA LYS A 81 -0.07 18.29 14.39
C LYS A 81 -0.10 16.96 13.61
N LEU A 82 0.60 15.96 14.13
CA LEU A 82 0.65 14.64 13.49
C LEU A 82 -0.74 14.00 13.43
N ARG A 83 -1.50 14.09 14.52
CA ARG A 83 -2.89 13.59 14.56
C ARG A 83 -3.80 14.31 13.58
N ASN A 84 -3.64 15.62 13.42
CA ASN A 84 -4.43 16.41 12.48
C ASN A 84 -4.05 16.07 11.03
N SER A 85 -2.75 15.95 10.70
CA SER A 85 -2.30 15.50 9.39
C SER A 85 -2.90 14.11 9.06
N LEU A 86 -2.79 13.12 9.97
CA LEU A 86 -3.38 11.80 9.70
C LEU A 86 -4.89 11.86 9.46
N ARG A 87 -5.59 12.73 10.17
CA ARG A 87 -7.04 12.89 10.00
C ARG A 87 -7.38 13.53 8.65
N GLU A 88 -6.58 14.46 8.18
CA GLU A 88 -6.71 15.14 6.89
C GLU A 88 -6.51 14.14 5.76
N GLU A 89 -5.38 13.46 5.71
CA GLU A 89 -5.07 12.52 4.62
C GLU A 89 -6.05 11.32 4.58
N LEU A 90 -6.50 10.82 5.74
CA LEU A 90 -7.55 9.80 5.78
C LEU A 90 -8.90 10.34 5.27
N GLY A 91 -9.17 11.62 5.44
CA GLY A 91 -10.34 12.31 4.89
C GLY A 91 -10.27 12.38 3.37
N ASP A 92 -9.13 12.75 2.82
CA ASP A 92 -8.92 12.87 1.38
C ASP A 92 -8.93 11.50 0.68
N LEU A 93 -8.33 10.48 1.29
CA LEU A 93 -8.48 9.10 0.82
C LEU A 93 -9.96 8.64 0.85
N MET A 94 -10.72 9.01 1.88
CA MET A 94 -12.16 8.72 1.96
C MET A 94 -12.93 9.45 0.85
N LEU A 95 -12.56 10.69 0.51
CA LEU A 95 -13.16 11.45 -0.58
C LEU A 95 -13.03 10.71 -1.91
N GLN A 96 -11.87 10.08 -2.20
CA GLN A 96 -11.69 9.29 -3.42
C GLN A 96 -12.70 8.13 -3.47
N VAL A 97 -12.91 7.43 -2.36
CA VAL A 97 -13.90 6.34 -2.29
C VAL A 97 -15.31 6.88 -2.54
N LEU A 98 -15.67 8.01 -1.94
CA LEU A 98 -17.00 8.61 -2.10
C LEU A 98 -17.23 9.12 -3.53
N LEU A 99 -16.25 9.78 -4.15
CA LEU A 99 -16.34 10.25 -5.54
C LEU A 99 -16.52 9.08 -6.52
N HIS A 100 -15.74 8.02 -6.36
CA HIS A 100 -15.91 6.83 -7.19
C HIS A 100 -17.28 6.18 -7.00
N SER A 101 -17.78 6.11 -5.76
CA SER A 101 -19.11 5.54 -5.46
C SER A 101 -20.23 6.42 -6.00
N GLU A 102 -20.08 7.73 -5.96
CA GLU A 102 -21.08 8.66 -6.52
C GLU A 102 -21.16 8.55 -8.05
N MET A 103 -20.01 8.46 -8.74
CA MET A 103 -19.99 8.23 -10.20
C MET A 103 -20.66 6.90 -10.58
N THR A 104 -20.52 5.85 -9.77
CA THR A 104 -21.21 4.57 -10.02
C THR A 104 -22.72 4.67 -9.75
N ARG A 105 -23.13 5.46 -8.75
CA ARG A 105 -24.55 5.76 -8.48
C ARG A 105 -25.18 6.54 -9.64
N GLU A 106 -24.49 7.55 -10.17
CA GLU A 106 -24.93 8.31 -11.36
C GLU A 106 -25.13 7.40 -12.58
N ALA A 107 -24.30 6.36 -12.71
CA ALA A 107 -24.40 5.35 -13.76
C ALA A 107 -25.49 4.29 -13.47
N GLY A 108 -26.18 4.36 -12.34
CA GLY A 108 -27.23 3.40 -11.95
C GLY A 108 -26.71 2.01 -11.59
N ALA A 109 -25.42 1.90 -11.17
CA ALA A 109 -24.80 0.61 -10.86
C ALA A 109 -24.87 0.27 -9.37
N PHE A 110 -24.17 1.02 -8.53
CA PHE A 110 -24.16 0.88 -7.07
C PHE A 110 -23.74 2.20 -6.41
N ASP A 111 -23.98 2.32 -5.11
CA ASP A 111 -23.62 3.51 -4.32
C ASP A 111 -22.67 3.18 -3.15
N ILE A 112 -22.39 4.18 -2.30
CA ILE A 112 -21.51 4.02 -1.15
C ILE A 112 -22.08 3.06 -0.10
N PHE A 113 -23.40 2.93 0.00
CA PHE A 113 -24.03 2.00 0.95
C PHE A 113 -23.84 0.56 0.51
N ASP A 114 -23.92 0.29 -0.80
CA ASP A 114 -23.62 -1.03 -1.37
C ASP A 114 -22.15 -1.40 -1.15
N VAL A 115 -21.22 -0.42 -1.28
CA VAL A 115 -19.79 -0.63 -0.97
C VAL A 115 -19.60 -0.98 0.51
N ALA A 116 -20.26 -0.26 1.41
CA ALA A 116 -20.19 -0.52 2.84
C ALA A 116 -20.75 -1.90 3.20
N GLU A 117 -21.91 -2.28 2.65
CA GLU A 117 -22.53 -3.58 2.91
C GLU A 117 -21.68 -4.74 2.37
N ALA A 118 -21.17 -4.64 1.15
CA ALA A 118 -20.28 -5.64 0.56
C ALA A 118 -18.98 -5.82 1.39
N LEU A 119 -18.45 -4.74 1.96
CA LEU A 119 -17.30 -4.80 2.85
C LEU A 119 -17.68 -5.45 4.19
N ASN A 120 -18.80 -5.06 4.79
CA ASN A 120 -19.31 -5.60 6.05
C ASN A 120 -19.52 -7.12 5.96
N GLU A 121 -20.26 -7.59 4.97
CA GLU A 121 -20.46 -9.01 4.72
C GLU A 121 -19.15 -9.79 4.55
N LYS A 122 -18.21 -9.21 3.80
CA LYS A 122 -16.88 -9.79 3.61
C LYS A 122 -16.12 -9.92 4.92
N LEU A 123 -16.14 -8.89 5.78
CA LEU A 123 -15.47 -8.89 7.08
C LEU A 123 -16.09 -9.93 8.02
N ILE A 124 -17.41 -9.96 8.14
CA ILE A 124 -18.11 -10.96 8.97
C ILE A 124 -17.77 -12.38 8.52
N ARG A 125 -17.89 -12.65 7.22
CA ARG A 125 -17.58 -13.98 6.66
C ARG A 125 -16.13 -14.42 6.89
N ARG A 126 -15.17 -13.49 6.84
CA ARG A 126 -13.73 -13.79 7.00
C ARG A 126 -13.27 -13.86 8.46
N HIS A 127 -14.11 -13.44 9.40
CA HIS A 127 -13.79 -13.47 10.84
C HIS A 127 -14.75 -14.36 11.64
N PRO A 128 -14.88 -15.66 11.29
CA PRO A 128 -15.78 -16.56 12.00
C PRO A 128 -15.38 -16.80 13.47
N HIS A 129 -14.17 -16.40 13.85
CA HIS A 129 -13.69 -16.41 15.22
C HIS A 129 -14.18 -15.21 16.06
N VAL A 130 -14.76 -14.18 15.40
CA VAL A 130 -15.38 -13.03 16.06
C VAL A 130 -16.90 -13.10 15.97
N PHE A 131 -17.41 -13.45 14.79
CA PHE A 131 -18.85 -13.38 14.46
C PHE A 131 -19.53 -14.77 14.39
N GLY A 132 -18.78 -15.85 14.59
CA GLY A 132 -19.26 -17.24 14.54
C GLY A 132 -18.78 -18.09 15.70
N GLU A 133 -18.75 -19.42 15.49
CA GLU A 133 -18.44 -20.39 16.54
C GLU A 133 -16.95 -20.84 16.57
N VAL A 134 -16.16 -20.44 15.58
CA VAL A 134 -14.73 -20.80 15.48
C VAL A 134 -13.95 -20.03 16.57
N LYS A 135 -13.10 -20.74 17.32
CA LYS A 135 -12.22 -20.09 18.29
C LYS A 135 -10.85 -19.81 17.69
N ALA A 136 -10.28 -18.67 18.05
CA ALA A 136 -8.89 -18.33 17.79
C ALA A 136 -8.28 -17.75 19.06
N ASP A 137 -7.25 -18.42 19.58
CA ASP A 137 -6.68 -18.09 20.90
C ASP A 137 -5.51 -17.08 20.79
N ASN A 138 -5.04 -16.80 19.58
CA ASN A 138 -3.95 -15.86 19.32
C ASN A 138 -4.01 -15.30 17.89
N ALA A 139 -3.18 -14.30 17.61
CA ALA A 139 -3.13 -13.63 16.31
C ALA A 139 -2.82 -14.59 15.14
N GLU A 140 -1.96 -15.57 15.35
CA GLU A 140 -1.59 -16.55 14.34
C GLU A 140 -2.77 -17.43 13.93
N SER A 141 -3.51 -17.99 14.92
CA SER A 141 -4.70 -18.81 14.65
C SER A 141 -5.83 -18.01 14.01
N ALA A 142 -5.98 -16.73 14.40
CA ALA A 142 -6.93 -15.79 13.78
C ALA A 142 -6.56 -15.54 12.30
N PHE A 143 -5.29 -15.28 12.04
CA PHE A 143 -4.79 -15.07 10.66
C PHE A 143 -4.98 -16.31 9.79
N GLN A 144 -4.67 -17.50 10.31
CA GLN A 144 -4.88 -18.77 9.58
C GLN A 144 -6.37 -19.02 9.31
N SER A 145 -7.25 -18.67 10.24
CA SER A 145 -8.71 -18.76 10.03
C SER A 145 -9.16 -17.85 8.90
N TRP A 146 -8.71 -16.60 8.90
CA TRP A 146 -9.00 -15.62 7.85
C TRP A 146 -8.49 -16.06 6.47
N GLU A 147 -7.25 -16.57 6.38
CA GLU A 147 -6.68 -17.07 5.13
C GLU A 147 -7.44 -18.29 4.60
N ARG A 148 -7.90 -19.19 5.46
CA ARG A 148 -8.74 -20.34 5.06
C ARG A 148 -10.06 -19.89 4.44
N GLN A 149 -10.73 -18.88 5.00
CA GLN A 149 -11.96 -18.34 4.42
C GLN A 149 -11.72 -17.67 3.08
N LYS A 150 -10.67 -16.87 2.98
CA LYS A 150 -10.25 -16.25 1.73
C LYS A 150 -9.88 -17.27 0.63
N ALA A 151 -9.27 -18.39 1.00
CA ALA A 151 -8.97 -19.49 0.07
C ALA A 151 -10.24 -20.17 -0.46
N LYS A 152 -11.25 -20.41 0.41
CA LYS A 152 -12.55 -20.97 0.00
C LYS A 152 -13.25 -20.10 -1.05
N GLU A 153 -13.20 -18.77 -0.91
CA GLU A 153 -13.78 -17.84 -1.88
C GLU A 153 -13.13 -17.95 -3.28
N LYS A 154 -11.86 -18.39 -3.36
CA LYS A 154 -11.14 -18.55 -4.62
C LYS A 154 -11.42 -19.88 -5.31
N LEU A 155 -11.71 -20.94 -4.54
CA LEU A 155 -11.98 -22.29 -5.08
C LEU A 155 -13.22 -22.32 -5.98
N THR A 156 -14.08 -21.32 -5.95
CA THR A 156 -15.24 -21.19 -6.85
C THR A 156 -14.85 -20.80 -8.29
N ARG A 157 -13.62 -20.34 -8.52
CA ARG A 157 -13.10 -20.00 -9.86
C ARG A 157 -12.25 -21.16 -10.39
N LYS A 158 -12.86 -22.02 -11.22
CA LYS A 158 -12.12 -23.01 -12.02
C LYS A 158 -11.13 -22.26 -12.93
N ASP A 159 -9.90 -22.74 -13.02
CA ASP A 159 -8.82 -22.19 -13.87
C ASP A 159 -8.13 -20.90 -13.38
N ALA A 160 -8.29 -20.51 -12.12
CA ALA A 160 -7.59 -19.35 -11.57
C ALA A 160 -6.09 -19.66 -11.32
N SER A 161 -5.20 -18.80 -11.84
CA SER A 161 -3.77 -18.86 -11.49
C SER A 161 -3.56 -18.53 -10.01
N VAL A 162 -2.54 -19.14 -9.39
CA VAL A 162 -2.09 -18.78 -8.05
C VAL A 162 -1.80 -17.27 -7.95
N LEU A 163 -1.30 -16.68 -9.03
CA LEU A 163 -0.93 -15.27 -9.10
C LEU A 163 -2.12 -14.31 -9.34
N ASP A 164 -3.32 -14.84 -9.64
CA ASP A 164 -4.50 -14.00 -9.86
C ASP A 164 -4.83 -13.14 -8.65
N GLY A 165 -5.21 -11.89 -8.92
CA GLY A 165 -5.52 -10.89 -7.89
C GLY A 165 -4.29 -10.26 -7.23
N VAL A 166 -3.09 -10.36 -7.85
CA VAL A 166 -1.98 -9.43 -7.59
C VAL A 166 -2.19 -8.22 -8.50
N PRO A 167 -2.47 -7.03 -7.96
CA PRO A 167 -2.69 -5.86 -8.80
C PRO A 167 -1.41 -5.51 -9.58
N LYS A 168 -1.56 -5.29 -10.90
CA LYS A 168 -0.41 -4.95 -11.76
C LYS A 168 0.12 -3.54 -11.53
N GLY A 169 -0.70 -2.66 -10.96
CA GLY A 169 -0.35 -1.27 -10.66
C GLY A 169 0.32 -1.06 -9.30
N LEU A 170 0.61 -2.11 -8.53
CA LEU A 170 1.39 -1.97 -7.30
C LEU A 170 2.81 -1.50 -7.59
N PRO A 171 3.46 -0.73 -6.68
CA PRO A 171 4.90 -0.53 -6.70
C PRO A 171 5.65 -1.86 -6.85
N SER A 172 6.73 -1.87 -7.63
CA SER A 172 7.32 -3.13 -8.11
C SER A 172 7.83 -4.03 -6.99
N LEU A 173 8.45 -3.46 -5.95
CA LEU A 173 8.95 -4.25 -4.81
C LEU A 173 7.79 -4.81 -3.98
N GLN A 174 6.72 -4.02 -3.78
CA GLN A 174 5.52 -4.50 -3.10
C GLN A 174 4.82 -5.59 -3.92
N ARG A 175 4.79 -5.45 -5.27
CA ARG A 175 4.25 -6.48 -6.15
C ARG A 175 5.06 -7.77 -6.07
N ALA A 176 6.40 -7.67 -6.04
CA ALA A 176 7.29 -8.83 -5.84
C ALA A 176 6.97 -9.55 -4.53
N ALA A 177 6.85 -8.83 -3.42
CA ALA A 177 6.47 -9.39 -2.12
C ALA A 177 5.11 -10.12 -2.18
N ARG A 178 4.11 -9.55 -2.88
CA ARG A 178 2.79 -10.19 -3.06
C ARG A 178 2.84 -11.43 -3.95
N VAL A 179 3.68 -11.45 -4.99
CA VAL A 179 3.93 -12.64 -5.82
C VAL A 179 4.57 -13.74 -4.97
N LEU A 180 5.63 -13.42 -4.24
CA LEU A 180 6.35 -14.36 -3.36
C LEU A 180 5.43 -14.94 -2.27
N GLU A 181 4.61 -14.14 -1.63
CA GLU A 181 3.60 -14.63 -0.68
C GLU A 181 2.68 -15.69 -1.31
N LYS A 182 2.26 -15.47 -2.55
CA LYS A 182 1.33 -16.39 -3.22
C LYS A 182 1.99 -17.70 -3.64
N VAL A 183 3.20 -17.65 -4.20
CA VAL A 183 3.91 -18.85 -4.62
C VAL A 183 4.39 -19.68 -3.42
N THR A 184 4.73 -19.01 -2.31
CA THR A 184 5.07 -19.67 -1.04
C THR A 184 3.91 -20.52 -0.51
N LYS A 185 2.66 -20.05 -0.63
CA LYS A 185 1.46 -20.78 -0.18
C LYS A 185 1.22 -22.10 -0.91
N VAL A 186 1.81 -22.27 -2.09
CA VAL A 186 1.76 -23.54 -2.86
C VAL A 186 3.06 -24.33 -2.79
N GLY A 187 3.96 -23.96 -1.87
CA GLY A 187 5.20 -24.67 -1.63
C GLY A 187 6.38 -24.26 -2.51
N PHE A 188 6.22 -23.24 -3.35
CA PHE A 188 7.31 -22.72 -4.19
C PHE A 188 8.12 -21.68 -3.41
N GLN A 189 8.97 -22.17 -2.50
CA GLN A 189 9.86 -21.34 -1.67
C GLN A 189 11.01 -22.18 -1.10
N TRP A 190 12.14 -21.55 -0.83
CA TRP A 190 13.26 -22.15 -0.11
C TRP A 190 12.88 -22.38 1.36
N LYS A 191 13.51 -23.38 1.96
CA LYS A 191 13.25 -23.76 3.37
C LYS A 191 13.94 -22.82 4.37
N ASP A 192 15.04 -22.22 3.96
CA ASP A 192 15.88 -21.33 4.78
C ASP A 192 16.49 -20.20 3.94
N LEU A 193 17.32 -19.38 4.56
CA LEU A 193 17.95 -18.21 3.94
C LEU A 193 19.14 -18.55 3.03
N THR A 194 19.66 -19.80 3.06
CA THR A 194 20.88 -20.17 2.32
C THR A 194 20.66 -20.09 0.82
N GLY A 195 19.51 -20.61 0.34
CA GLY A 195 19.15 -20.58 -1.08
C GLY A 195 19.00 -19.16 -1.63
N PRO A 196 18.17 -18.29 -1.00
CA PRO A 196 18.05 -16.90 -1.42
C PRO A 196 19.34 -16.09 -1.38
N LEU A 197 20.21 -16.30 -0.37
CA LEU A 197 21.52 -15.65 -0.32
C LEU A 197 22.41 -16.09 -1.49
N ALA A 198 22.49 -17.39 -1.74
CA ALA A 198 23.26 -17.92 -2.88
C ALA A 198 22.73 -17.37 -4.22
N LYS A 199 21.39 -17.19 -4.34
CA LYS A 199 20.79 -16.61 -5.55
C LYS A 199 21.12 -15.14 -5.72
N VAL A 200 21.16 -14.35 -4.63
CA VAL A 200 21.64 -12.94 -4.68
C VAL A 200 23.09 -12.87 -5.15
N ASP A 201 23.97 -13.74 -4.66
CA ASP A 201 25.37 -13.79 -5.08
C ASP A 201 25.52 -14.20 -6.55
N GLU A 202 24.71 -15.14 -7.02
CA GLU A 202 24.64 -15.59 -8.43
C GLU A 202 24.24 -14.43 -9.33
N GLU A 203 23.09 -13.78 -9.10
CA GLU A 203 22.59 -12.66 -9.91
C GLU A 203 23.56 -11.46 -9.89
N LEU A 204 24.17 -11.19 -8.73
CA LEU A 204 25.22 -10.16 -8.65
C LEU A 204 26.44 -10.50 -9.48
N GLY A 205 26.80 -11.80 -9.57
CA GLY A 205 27.87 -12.30 -10.43
C GLY A 205 27.57 -12.13 -11.92
N GLU A 206 26.35 -12.46 -12.33
CA GLU A 206 25.85 -12.32 -13.71
C GLU A 206 25.79 -10.85 -14.12
N LEU A 207 25.23 -9.98 -13.27
CA LEU A 207 25.23 -8.53 -13.48
C LEU A 207 26.65 -7.96 -13.66
N LYS A 208 27.63 -8.37 -12.83
CA LYS A 208 29.02 -7.94 -12.96
C LYS A 208 29.66 -8.37 -14.27
N ALA A 209 29.35 -9.58 -14.74
CA ALA A 209 29.85 -10.08 -16.03
C ALA A 209 29.31 -9.23 -17.20
N GLU A 210 28.01 -8.87 -17.17
CA GLU A 210 27.43 -8.02 -18.21
C GLU A 210 27.93 -6.57 -18.15
N ILE A 211 28.16 -6.01 -16.96
CA ILE A 211 28.79 -4.68 -16.80
C ILE A 211 30.20 -4.70 -17.42
N THR A 212 31.00 -5.72 -17.16
CA THR A 212 32.33 -5.86 -17.74
C THR A 212 32.27 -5.92 -19.28
N ALA A 213 31.28 -6.63 -19.82
CA ALA A 213 31.06 -6.68 -21.28
C ALA A 213 30.61 -5.31 -21.84
N TYR A 214 29.82 -4.53 -21.08
CA TYR A 214 29.40 -3.18 -21.46
C TYR A 214 30.56 -2.19 -21.51
N GLU A 215 31.51 -2.30 -20.60
CA GLU A 215 32.68 -1.42 -20.49
C GLU A 215 33.76 -1.74 -21.54
N ASN A 216 33.59 -2.80 -22.35
CA ASN A 216 34.52 -3.14 -23.40
C ASN A 216 34.66 -1.99 -24.41
N PRO A 217 35.81 -1.29 -24.52
CA PRO A 217 35.98 -0.16 -25.40
C PRO A 217 35.96 -0.51 -26.89
N GLN A 218 36.07 -1.80 -27.22
CA GLN A 218 36.07 -2.31 -28.61
C GLN A 218 34.67 -2.75 -29.05
N ALA A 219 33.68 -2.75 -28.16
CA ALA A 219 32.32 -3.14 -28.50
C ALA A 219 31.66 -2.07 -29.40
N SER A 220 31.01 -2.50 -30.48
CA SER A 220 30.18 -1.65 -31.31
C SER A 220 28.93 -1.15 -30.57
N ASP A 221 28.32 -0.06 -31.02
CA ASP A 221 27.09 0.47 -30.42
C ASP A 221 25.97 -0.57 -30.38
N LEU A 222 25.83 -1.39 -31.44
CA LEU A 222 24.84 -2.46 -31.50
C LEU A 222 25.10 -3.54 -30.44
N GLU A 223 26.36 -3.87 -30.16
CA GLU A 223 26.73 -4.80 -29.11
C GLU A 223 26.46 -4.20 -27.73
N LYS A 224 26.81 -2.94 -27.52
CA LYS A 224 26.49 -2.21 -26.28
C LYS A 224 24.99 -2.17 -26.00
N ASP A 225 24.14 -1.94 -26.99
CA ASP A 225 22.69 -1.99 -26.83
C ASP A 225 22.17 -3.39 -26.45
N ARG A 226 22.77 -4.45 -26.99
CA ARG A 226 22.43 -5.83 -26.59
C ARG A 226 22.86 -6.13 -25.18
N VAL A 227 24.09 -5.72 -24.81
CA VAL A 227 24.59 -5.89 -23.42
C VAL A 227 23.73 -5.12 -22.45
N ARG A 228 23.34 -3.88 -22.77
CA ARG A 228 22.47 -3.07 -21.93
C ARG A 228 21.15 -3.77 -21.59
N LYS A 229 20.53 -4.44 -22.57
CA LYS A 229 19.31 -5.22 -22.30
C LYS A 229 19.54 -6.39 -21.37
N ARG A 230 20.72 -7.03 -21.41
CA ARG A 230 21.08 -8.09 -20.47
C ARG A 230 21.34 -7.52 -19.08
N VAL A 231 22.05 -6.38 -18.97
CA VAL A 231 22.22 -5.67 -17.71
C VAL A 231 20.85 -5.30 -17.08
N GLU A 232 19.88 -4.87 -17.90
CA GLU A 232 18.51 -4.60 -17.42
C GLU A 232 17.84 -5.86 -16.87
N GLN A 233 18.05 -7.04 -17.49
CA GLN A 233 17.51 -8.31 -17.02
C GLN A 233 18.15 -8.73 -15.70
N GLU A 234 19.47 -8.83 -15.66
CA GLU A 234 20.22 -9.25 -14.46
C GLU A 234 19.97 -8.32 -13.27
N LEU A 235 19.83 -7.01 -13.51
CA LEU A 235 19.45 -6.05 -12.49
C LEU A 235 18.04 -6.35 -11.94
N GLY A 236 17.10 -6.69 -12.82
CA GLY A 236 15.74 -7.09 -12.43
C GLY A 236 15.74 -8.37 -11.61
N ASP A 237 16.52 -9.38 -12.00
CA ASP A 237 16.62 -10.66 -11.31
C ASP A 237 17.31 -10.54 -9.95
N LEU A 238 18.36 -9.73 -9.85
CA LEU A 238 19.00 -9.37 -8.59
C LEU A 238 18.02 -8.68 -7.62
N ILE A 239 17.26 -7.68 -8.08
CA ILE A 239 16.24 -7.00 -7.25
C ILE A 239 15.18 -7.99 -6.79
N PHE A 240 14.71 -8.90 -7.64
CA PHE A 240 13.73 -9.90 -7.27
C PHE A 240 14.28 -10.90 -6.23
N SER A 241 15.54 -11.31 -6.37
CA SER A 241 16.23 -12.20 -5.41
C SER A 241 16.39 -11.51 -4.04
N ILE A 242 16.71 -10.21 -4.01
CA ILE A 242 16.72 -9.39 -2.78
C ILE A 242 15.31 -9.33 -2.17
N CYS A 243 14.25 -9.14 -2.98
CA CYS A 243 12.87 -9.15 -2.47
C CYS A 243 12.51 -10.50 -1.83
N ASN A 244 13.01 -11.62 -2.38
CA ASN A 244 12.74 -12.95 -1.82
C ASN A 244 13.47 -13.17 -0.49
N LEU A 245 14.72 -12.70 -0.38
CA LEU A 245 15.44 -12.69 0.88
C LEU A 245 14.69 -11.87 1.94
N ALA A 246 14.25 -10.64 1.59
CA ALA A 246 13.47 -9.78 2.46
C ALA A 246 12.16 -10.44 2.90
N PHE A 247 11.45 -11.11 1.97
CA PHE A 247 10.22 -11.84 2.25
C PHE A 247 10.42 -12.95 3.30
N LEU A 248 11.46 -13.77 3.16
CA LEU A 248 11.77 -14.82 4.14
C LEU A 248 12.17 -14.27 5.51
N MET A 249 12.79 -13.10 5.54
CA MET A 249 13.11 -12.37 6.78
C MET A 249 11.91 -11.60 7.35
N ARG A 250 10.74 -11.66 6.70
CA ARG A 250 9.53 -10.89 7.06
C ARG A 250 9.75 -9.37 7.05
N VAL A 251 10.60 -8.90 6.16
CA VAL A 251 10.87 -7.49 5.91
C VAL A 251 10.11 -7.07 4.65
N ASN A 252 9.40 -5.95 4.70
CA ASN A 252 8.77 -5.38 3.51
C ASN A 252 9.84 -4.65 2.68
N PRO A 253 10.15 -5.09 1.44
CA PRO A 253 11.20 -4.48 0.63
C PRO A 253 10.86 -3.05 0.18
N GLU A 254 9.58 -2.74 -0.06
CA GLU A 254 9.12 -1.40 -0.44
C GLU A 254 9.34 -0.40 0.70
N ASP A 255 8.90 -0.75 1.93
CA ASP A 255 9.06 0.09 3.10
C ASP A 255 10.53 0.30 3.45
N SER A 256 11.36 -0.76 3.34
CA SER A 256 12.79 -0.68 3.59
C SER A 256 13.49 0.27 2.61
N PHE A 257 13.10 0.23 1.34
CA PHE A 257 13.68 1.08 0.31
C PHE A 257 13.21 2.53 0.49
N ARG A 258 11.91 2.76 0.78
CA ARG A 258 11.36 4.08 1.07
C ARG A 258 12.06 4.72 2.28
N THR A 259 12.25 3.98 3.37
CA THR A 259 13.00 4.46 4.54
C THR A 259 14.43 4.87 4.17
N THR A 260 15.07 4.15 3.24
CA THR A 260 16.41 4.49 2.76
C THR A 260 16.40 5.77 1.93
N LEU A 261 15.41 5.97 1.07
CA LEU A 261 15.23 7.20 0.30
C LEU A 261 15.00 8.41 1.21
N ASN A 262 14.06 8.31 2.15
CA ASN A 262 13.78 9.39 3.12
C ASN A 262 15.04 9.77 3.91
N ARG A 263 15.83 8.78 4.33
CA ARG A 263 17.10 9.00 5.02
C ARG A 263 18.17 9.65 4.13
N PHE A 264 18.21 9.29 2.85
CA PHE A 264 19.08 9.91 1.88
C PHE A 264 18.69 11.39 1.65
N GLU A 265 17.43 11.67 1.42
CA GLU A 265 16.90 13.03 1.25
C GLU A 265 17.18 13.91 2.47
N PHE A 266 16.92 13.40 3.68
CA PHE A 266 17.25 14.10 4.92
C PHE A 266 18.72 14.47 5.01
N ARG A 267 19.62 13.53 4.66
CA ARG A 267 21.08 13.76 4.65
C ARG A 267 21.45 14.76 3.59
N PHE A 268 20.89 14.66 2.39
CA PHE A 268 21.19 15.56 1.29
C PHE A 268 20.72 17.00 1.57
N HIS A 269 19.55 17.20 2.17
CA HIS A 269 19.13 18.50 2.66
C HIS A 269 20.11 19.09 3.70
N HIS A 270 20.73 18.24 4.51
CA HIS A 270 21.77 18.72 5.43
C HIS A 270 23.02 19.18 4.67
N VAL A 271 23.43 18.44 3.64
CA VAL A 271 24.55 18.85 2.75
C VAL A 271 24.24 20.19 2.08
N GLU A 272 23.06 20.37 1.48
CA GLU A 272 22.64 21.62 0.86
C GLU A 272 22.69 22.79 1.85
N LYS A 273 22.19 22.60 3.06
CA LYS A 273 22.24 23.60 4.13
C LYS A 273 23.67 23.97 4.47
N ARG A 274 24.57 22.99 4.65
CA ARG A 274 25.99 23.22 4.97
C ARG A 274 26.69 23.97 3.83
N LEU A 275 26.48 23.56 2.58
CA LEU A 275 27.03 24.26 1.42
C LEU A 275 26.59 25.71 1.36
N LYS A 276 25.29 25.97 1.59
CA LYS A 276 24.73 27.32 1.62
C LYS A 276 25.35 28.19 2.71
N GLU A 277 25.63 27.64 3.88
CA GLU A 277 26.35 28.33 4.98
C GLU A 277 27.78 28.74 4.55
N HIS A 278 28.39 28.01 3.62
CA HIS A 278 29.69 28.33 3.03
C HIS A 278 29.63 29.11 1.71
N GLY A 279 28.45 29.59 1.32
CA GLY A 279 28.24 30.36 0.10
C GLY A 279 28.38 29.57 -1.20
N LYS A 280 28.22 28.23 -1.12
CA LYS A 280 28.29 27.30 -2.25
C LYS A 280 26.92 26.70 -2.57
N THR A 281 26.79 26.17 -3.78
CA THR A 281 25.68 25.29 -4.18
C THR A 281 26.20 23.89 -4.48
N PRO A 282 25.35 22.85 -4.54
CA PRO A 282 25.76 21.49 -4.92
C PRO A 282 26.51 21.45 -6.26
N GLU A 283 26.07 22.23 -7.25
CA GLU A 283 26.69 22.29 -8.59
C GLU A 283 28.09 22.91 -8.57
N GLN A 284 28.42 23.67 -7.54
CA GLN A 284 29.73 24.31 -7.33
C GLN A 284 30.67 23.51 -6.43
N SER A 285 30.23 22.31 -6.00
CA SER A 285 30.95 21.48 -5.02
C SER A 285 31.34 20.16 -5.63
N THR A 286 32.42 19.57 -5.11
CA THR A 286 32.86 18.23 -5.50
C THR A 286 32.16 17.17 -4.66
N LEU A 287 32.21 15.91 -5.11
CA LEU A 287 31.62 14.79 -4.36
C LEU A 287 32.25 14.66 -2.97
N GLU A 288 33.58 14.86 -2.88
CA GLU A 288 34.34 14.79 -1.63
C GLU A 288 33.93 15.89 -0.63
N GLU A 289 33.60 17.09 -1.14
CA GLU A 289 33.10 18.19 -0.30
C GLU A 289 31.65 17.92 0.19
N MET A 290 30.86 17.20 -0.59
CA MET A 290 29.47 16.84 -0.21
C MET A 290 29.38 15.63 0.71
N ASP A 291 30.43 14.77 0.75
CA ASP A 291 30.46 13.55 1.57
C ASP A 291 31.03 13.80 2.99
N GLN A 292 31.61 14.97 3.26
CA GLN A 292 32.12 15.39 4.58
C GLN A 292 31.02 15.98 5.47
#